data_827542272d530b8ff99bbd7ec0d336cb
#
_entry.id   827542272d530b8ff99bbd7ec0d336cb
#
_cell.length_a   1.000
_cell.length_b   1.000
_cell.length_c   1.000
_cell.angle_alpha   90.00
_cell.angle_beta   90.00
_cell.angle_gamma   90.00
#
_symmetry.space_group_name_H-M   'P 1'
#
loop_
_entity.id
_entity.type
_entity.pdbx_description
1 polymer ?
#
loop_
_entity_poly.entity_id
_entity_poly.type
_entity_poly.pdbx_seq_one_letter_code
_entity_poly.pdbx_strand_id
1 'polypeptide(L)'
;MSTKHATVKRRSFYEATGFVLLLAASMNSCGVPTASEFVQIPDASIPFELNLTSTTTTTTTPIDAYQNSSGSTSQDELSEIANETVDLYFITNSQLVATKIQIVSPATTAQVFSALVSGPPSGDAGLGLRSAIASSLQAEISISKGLVRIEANDFLLAGLSPIDQRLAIAQLVLTFTSRPGIGQAIFSVNGLMIAVPRGPGDLSKPGEPVSYDDYTSLLVDRNG
;
A
#
# COMPACT_ATOMS: atom_id res chain seq x y z
N MET A 1 -23.37 39.72 -59.17
CA MET A 1 -22.42 40.58 -58.50
C MET A 1 -23.12 41.31 -57.37
N SER A 2 -22.96 40.88 -56.13
CA SER A 2 -23.42 41.62 -54.96
C SER A 2 -22.59 41.19 -53.76
N THR A 3 -21.66 42.02 -53.38
CA THR A 3 -20.77 41.88 -52.26
C THR A 3 -21.50 42.31 -50.97
N LYS A 4 -21.66 41.40 -50.00
CA LYS A 4 -22.18 41.74 -48.67
C LYS A 4 -20.97 41.92 -47.71
N HIS A 5 -20.76 43.18 -47.30
CA HIS A 5 -19.87 43.55 -46.23
C HIS A 5 -20.44 43.04 -44.86
N ALA A 6 -19.61 42.28 -44.15
CA ALA A 6 -19.89 41.91 -42.76
C ALA A 6 -19.28 42.95 -41.83
N THR A 7 -20.13 43.65 -41.09
CA THR A 7 -19.76 44.65 -40.09
C THR A 7 -19.38 43.94 -38.79
N VAL A 8 -18.11 44.00 -38.38
CA VAL A 8 -17.62 43.50 -37.10
C VAL A 8 -17.94 44.53 -36.03
N LYS A 9 -18.81 44.13 -35.09
CA LYS A 9 -19.23 44.91 -33.94
C LYS A 9 -18.21 44.79 -32.81
N ARG A 10 -17.34 45.78 -32.60
CA ARG A 10 -16.47 45.91 -31.44
C ARG A 10 -17.33 46.19 -30.22
N ARG A 11 -17.38 45.24 -29.25
CA ARG A 11 -17.94 45.48 -27.91
C ARG A 11 -16.79 45.58 -26.91
N SER A 12 -16.72 46.71 -26.36
CA SER A 12 -16.30 47.27 -25.07
C SER A 12 -15.58 46.32 -24.11
N PHE A 13 -14.30 46.65 -23.88
CA PHE A 13 -13.37 45.98 -22.96
C PHE A 13 -13.29 46.68 -21.58
N TYR A 14 -14.30 47.35 -21.09
CA TYR A 14 -14.19 48.21 -19.90
C TYR A 14 -14.92 47.75 -18.64
N GLU A 15 -15.46 46.55 -18.56
CA GLU A 15 -16.17 46.10 -17.34
C GLU A 15 -15.43 45.02 -16.53
N ALA A 16 -14.19 44.65 -16.88
CA ALA A 16 -13.46 43.58 -16.17
C ALA A 16 -12.45 44.07 -15.12
N THR A 17 -12.28 45.38 -14.90
CA THR A 17 -11.22 45.91 -14.04
C THR A 17 -11.69 46.23 -12.60
N GLY A 18 -13.00 46.17 -12.33
CA GLY A 18 -13.59 46.54 -11.01
C GLY A 18 -13.68 45.40 -10.00
N PHE A 19 -13.55 44.12 -10.39
CA PHE A 19 -13.82 42.98 -9.50
C PHE A 19 -12.58 42.35 -8.87
N VAL A 20 -11.39 42.76 -9.26
CA VAL A 20 -10.12 42.16 -8.79
C VAL A 20 -9.61 42.82 -7.49
N LEU A 21 -10.14 43.95 -7.06
CA LEU A 21 -9.62 44.70 -5.90
C LEU A 21 -10.32 44.40 -4.58
N LEU A 22 -11.32 43.51 -4.51
CA LEU A 22 -12.09 43.23 -3.28
C LEU A 22 -11.82 41.84 -2.68
N LEU A 23 -10.91 41.03 -3.22
CA LEU A 23 -10.59 39.68 -2.72
C LEU A 23 -9.25 39.57 -1.97
N ALA A 24 -8.61 40.69 -1.63
CA ALA A 24 -7.27 40.69 -1.00
C ALA A 24 -7.28 40.88 0.53
N ALA A 25 -8.40 40.72 1.22
CA ALA A 25 -8.49 41.07 2.66
C ALA A 25 -9.05 39.96 3.57
N SER A 26 -8.84 38.66 3.26
CA SER A 26 -9.23 37.59 4.21
C SER A 26 -8.24 36.41 4.23
N MET A 27 -6.95 36.68 4.33
CA MET A 27 -5.99 35.69 4.82
C MET A 27 -5.74 35.95 6.31
N ASN A 28 -6.73 35.61 7.16
CA ASN A 28 -6.45 35.37 8.57
C ASN A 28 -5.68 34.05 8.64
N SER A 29 -4.36 34.17 8.63
CA SER A 29 -3.42 33.13 9.00
C SER A 29 -3.79 32.58 10.37
N CYS A 30 -4.19 31.30 10.44
CA CYS A 30 -4.12 30.55 11.68
C CYS A 30 -2.66 30.55 12.13
N GLY A 31 -2.35 31.38 13.13
CA GLY A 31 -1.04 31.45 13.73
C GLY A 31 -0.71 30.11 14.38
N VAL A 32 0.22 29.37 13.79
CA VAL A 32 0.93 28.30 14.49
C VAL A 32 1.77 29.01 15.56
N PRO A 33 1.61 28.72 16.86
CA PRO A 33 2.47 29.31 17.89
C PRO A 33 3.90 28.81 17.65
N THR A 34 4.78 29.71 17.27
CA THR A 34 6.23 29.48 17.22
C THR A 34 6.76 29.60 18.64
N ALA A 35 6.43 28.64 19.51
CA ALA A 35 7.12 28.51 20.77
C ALA A 35 8.46 27.83 20.48
N SER A 36 9.52 28.63 20.44
CA SER A 36 10.91 28.16 20.32
C SER A 36 11.50 27.69 21.65
N GLU A 37 10.69 27.54 22.67
CA GLU A 37 11.13 27.12 24.01
C GLU A 37 10.38 25.84 24.41
N PHE A 38 11.14 24.75 24.55
CA PHE A 38 10.62 23.51 25.11
C PHE A 38 10.42 23.70 26.62
N VAL A 39 9.17 23.82 27.04
CA VAL A 39 8.83 23.79 28.46
C VAL A 39 8.74 22.34 28.89
N GLN A 40 9.63 21.92 29.81
CA GLN A 40 9.52 20.60 30.43
C GLN A 40 8.21 20.51 31.22
N ILE A 41 7.40 19.48 30.91
CA ILE A 41 6.20 19.18 31.68
C ILE A 41 6.64 18.58 33.01
N PRO A 42 6.25 19.16 34.17
CA PRO A 42 6.57 18.60 35.48
C PRO A 42 6.02 17.16 35.59
N ASP A 43 6.80 16.23 36.14
CA ASP A 43 6.44 14.82 36.28
C ASP A 43 5.10 14.60 36.97
N ALA A 44 4.69 15.49 37.87
CA ALA A 44 3.41 15.48 38.56
C ALA A 44 2.20 15.79 37.65
N SER A 45 2.43 16.29 36.43
CA SER A 45 1.39 16.67 35.48
C SER A 45 1.21 15.63 34.36
N ILE A 46 1.96 14.52 34.37
CA ILE A 46 1.87 13.47 33.38
C ILE A 46 0.80 12.45 33.81
N PRO A 47 -0.36 12.37 33.12
CA PRO A 47 -1.37 11.39 33.43
C PRO A 47 -0.90 9.98 33.01
N PHE A 48 -1.33 8.95 33.74
CA PHE A 48 -1.10 7.54 33.44
C PHE A 48 0.34 7.03 33.58
N GLU A 49 1.15 7.62 34.48
CA GLU A 49 2.51 7.14 34.81
C GLU A 49 3.41 6.88 33.57
N LEU A 50 3.29 7.69 32.52
CA LEU A 50 4.07 7.57 31.29
C LEU A 50 5.56 7.87 31.46
N ASN A 51 5.96 8.36 32.63
CA ASN A 51 7.35 8.58 33.02
C ASN A 51 8.03 7.32 33.59
N LEU A 52 7.29 6.23 33.82
CA LEU A 52 7.91 4.98 34.27
C LEU A 52 8.63 4.33 33.08
N THR A 53 9.94 4.27 33.18
CA THR A 53 10.77 3.46 32.29
C THR A 53 10.30 2.02 32.41
N SER A 54 9.78 1.45 31.33
CA SER A 54 9.35 0.05 31.29
C SER A 54 10.56 -0.85 31.53
N THR A 55 10.77 -1.24 32.78
CA THR A 55 11.77 -2.25 33.10
C THR A 55 11.18 -3.59 32.68
N THR A 56 11.67 -4.15 31.60
CA THR A 56 11.34 -5.52 31.19
C THR A 56 11.87 -6.46 32.27
N THR A 57 10.99 -6.93 33.15
CA THR A 57 11.35 -7.92 34.17
C THR A 57 11.46 -9.28 33.46
N THR A 58 12.69 -9.66 33.12
CA THR A 58 12.99 -11.04 32.74
C THR A 58 12.85 -11.90 34.01
N THR A 59 11.77 -12.66 34.09
CA THR A 59 11.62 -13.66 35.17
C THR A 59 12.61 -14.77 34.94
N THR A 60 13.77 -14.68 35.60
CA THR A 60 14.73 -15.79 35.69
C THR A 60 14.26 -16.72 36.80
N THR A 61 13.83 -17.90 36.45
CA THR A 61 13.60 -19.00 37.41
C THR A 61 14.96 -19.43 37.97
N PRO A 62 15.21 -19.44 39.28
CA PRO A 62 16.46 -19.93 39.84
C PRO A 62 16.55 -21.45 39.69
N ILE A 63 17.50 -21.92 38.91
CA ILE A 63 17.97 -23.32 38.94
C ILE A 63 19.22 -23.33 39.81
N ASP A 64 19.21 -24.19 40.82
CA ASP A 64 20.24 -24.38 41.83
C ASP A 64 21.65 -24.59 41.24
N ALA A 65 22.60 -24.04 41.95
CA ALA A 65 24.03 -24.03 41.66
C ALA A 65 24.64 -25.46 41.68
N TYR A 66 25.38 -25.77 40.61
CA TYR A 66 26.65 -26.52 40.71
C TYR A 66 27.75 -25.82 39.92
N GLN A 67 28.82 -25.47 40.64
CA GLN A 67 30.04 -24.90 40.10
C GLN A 67 30.74 -25.83 39.12
N ASN A 68 31.23 -25.34 37.96
CA ASN A 68 32.65 -25.41 37.64
C ASN A 68 32.99 -24.65 36.33
N SER A 69 33.95 -23.75 36.52
CA SER A 69 35.10 -23.42 35.65
C SER A 69 34.93 -23.17 34.15
N SER A 70 35.24 -21.92 33.80
CA SER A 70 36.11 -21.47 32.68
C SER A 70 35.70 -21.88 31.26
N GLY A 71 35.15 -20.92 30.58
CA GLY A 71 35.02 -20.93 29.11
C GLY A 71 34.32 -19.66 28.65
N SER A 72 35.14 -18.64 28.26
CA SER A 72 34.61 -17.50 27.49
C SER A 72 34.03 -18.03 26.20
N THR A 73 32.72 -18.26 26.17
CA THR A 73 31.99 -18.44 24.93
C THR A 73 31.24 -17.16 24.72
N SER A 74 31.69 -16.40 23.75
CA SER A 74 30.91 -15.31 23.15
C SER A 74 29.55 -15.92 22.75
N GLN A 75 28.51 -15.65 23.53
CA GLN A 75 27.15 -15.86 23.06
C GLN A 75 26.97 -14.90 21.89
N ASP A 76 27.07 -15.43 20.66
CA ASP A 76 26.40 -14.87 19.52
C ASP A 76 24.94 -14.70 19.94
N GLU A 77 24.54 -13.47 20.21
CA GLU A 77 23.13 -13.12 20.25
C GLU A 77 22.60 -13.35 18.83
N LEU A 78 22.12 -14.56 18.57
CA LEU A 78 21.25 -14.85 17.44
C LEU A 78 20.07 -13.92 17.62
N SER A 79 20.12 -12.76 16.97
CA SER A 79 18.98 -11.84 16.86
C SER A 79 17.83 -12.67 16.31
N GLU A 80 16.85 -12.97 17.16
CA GLU A 80 15.65 -13.70 16.76
C GLU A 80 15.00 -12.89 15.65
N ILE A 81 15.03 -13.44 14.43
CA ILE A 81 14.46 -12.79 13.24
C ILE A 81 12.94 -12.80 13.44
N ALA A 82 12.38 -11.64 13.79
CA ALA A 82 10.94 -11.48 13.92
C ALA A 82 10.28 -11.66 12.55
N ASN A 83 9.18 -12.40 12.51
CA ASN A 83 8.36 -12.59 11.31
C ASN A 83 7.02 -11.88 11.47
N GLU A 84 6.50 -11.38 10.35
CA GLU A 84 5.18 -10.77 10.20
C GLU A 84 4.33 -11.65 9.29
N THR A 85 3.07 -11.88 9.66
CA THR A 85 2.13 -12.62 8.82
C THR A 85 1.44 -11.67 7.85
N VAL A 86 1.54 -11.95 6.56
CA VAL A 86 0.92 -11.18 5.48
C VAL A 86 -0.04 -12.06 4.69
N ASP A 87 -1.20 -11.53 4.33
CA ASP A 87 -2.15 -12.20 3.46
C ASP A 87 -1.76 -11.95 1.99
N LEU A 88 -1.39 -13.02 1.27
CA LEU A 88 -1.22 -13.02 -0.18
C LEU A 88 -2.41 -13.71 -0.83
N TYR A 89 -2.88 -13.18 -1.95
CA TYR A 89 -4.04 -13.73 -2.64
C TYR A 89 -3.62 -14.61 -3.81
N PHE A 90 -4.05 -15.87 -3.77
CA PHE A 90 -3.81 -16.86 -4.83
C PHE A 90 -5.12 -17.40 -5.39
N ILE A 91 -5.05 -18.06 -6.52
CA ILE A 91 -6.21 -18.53 -7.29
C ILE A 91 -6.50 -19.99 -6.96
N THR A 92 -7.75 -20.28 -6.64
CA THR A 92 -8.33 -21.62 -6.55
C THR A 92 -9.67 -21.62 -7.29
N ASN A 93 -9.95 -22.60 -8.14
CA ASN A 93 -11.20 -22.71 -8.88
C ASN A 93 -11.67 -21.40 -9.55
N SER A 94 -10.75 -20.62 -10.11
CA SER A 94 -10.99 -19.30 -10.74
C SER A 94 -11.46 -18.20 -9.79
N GLN A 95 -11.34 -18.39 -8.48
CA GLN A 95 -11.58 -17.41 -7.43
C GLN A 95 -10.29 -17.16 -6.65
N LEU A 96 -10.29 -16.11 -5.83
CA LEU A 96 -9.13 -15.72 -5.03
C LEU A 96 -9.34 -16.06 -3.56
N VAL A 97 -8.30 -16.61 -2.94
CA VAL A 97 -8.27 -16.94 -1.52
C VAL A 97 -7.05 -16.30 -0.87
N ALA A 98 -7.25 -15.72 0.31
CA ALA A 98 -6.16 -15.18 1.13
C ALA A 98 -5.35 -16.34 1.73
N THR A 99 -4.05 -16.32 1.52
CA THR A 99 -3.10 -17.30 2.06
C THR A 99 -2.10 -16.59 2.96
N LYS A 100 -1.97 -17.04 4.20
CA LYS A 100 -1.08 -16.45 5.21
C LYS A 100 0.37 -16.87 4.96
N ILE A 101 1.25 -15.89 4.73
CA ILE A 101 2.68 -16.10 4.50
C ILE A 101 3.47 -15.38 5.59
N GLN A 102 4.53 -16.03 6.09
CA GLN A 102 5.47 -15.43 7.02
C GLN A 102 6.56 -14.71 6.24
N ILE A 103 6.74 -13.42 6.53
CA ILE A 103 7.76 -12.55 5.92
C ILE A 103 8.58 -11.92 7.05
N VAL A 104 9.87 -11.71 6.81
CA VAL A 104 10.74 -11.03 7.79
C VAL A 104 10.20 -9.64 8.11
N SER A 105 10.01 -9.39 9.41
CA SER A 105 9.45 -8.12 9.91
C SER A 105 10.52 -7.01 9.94
N PRO A 106 10.15 -5.76 9.55
CA PRO A 106 8.85 -5.36 9.00
C PRO A 106 8.72 -5.80 7.53
N ALA A 107 7.56 -6.37 7.17
CA ALA A 107 7.30 -6.81 5.80
C ALA A 107 7.23 -5.60 4.84
N THR A 108 8.28 -5.40 4.06
CA THR A 108 8.35 -4.33 3.05
C THR A 108 7.48 -4.64 1.84
N THR A 109 7.09 -3.62 1.08
CA THR A 109 6.36 -3.79 -0.19
C THR A 109 7.11 -4.67 -1.19
N ALA A 110 8.43 -4.53 -1.25
CA ALA A 110 9.27 -5.34 -2.13
C ALA A 110 9.27 -6.82 -1.75
N GLN A 111 9.34 -7.14 -0.44
CA GLN A 111 9.26 -8.51 0.05
C GLN A 111 7.89 -9.14 -0.23
N VAL A 112 6.80 -8.39 0.01
CA VAL A 112 5.43 -8.84 -0.27
C VAL A 112 5.25 -9.10 -1.77
N PHE A 113 5.71 -8.19 -2.62
CA PHE A 113 5.68 -8.36 -4.07
C PHE A 113 6.50 -9.57 -4.53
N SER A 114 7.72 -9.71 -4.03
CA SER A 114 8.59 -10.86 -4.36
C SER A 114 7.94 -12.19 -3.96
N ALA A 115 7.34 -12.26 -2.76
CA ALA A 115 6.62 -13.45 -2.30
C ALA A 115 5.41 -13.78 -3.19
N LEU A 116 4.65 -12.75 -3.63
CA LEU A 116 3.50 -12.92 -4.51
C LEU A 116 3.92 -13.42 -5.91
N VAL A 117 5.00 -12.86 -6.49
CA VAL A 117 5.57 -13.28 -7.80
C VAL A 117 6.16 -14.67 -7.74
N SER A 118 6.72 -15.08 -6.60
CA SER A 118 7.24 -16.45 -6.38
C SER A 118 6.13 -17.50 -6.45
N GLY A 119 4.86 -17.09 -6.35
CA GLY A 119 3.71 -17.99 -6.43
C GLY A 119 3.31 -18.61 -5.11
N PRO A 120 2.35 -19.56 -5.13
CA PRO A 120 1.85 -20.23 -3.94
C PRO A 120 2.95 -20.95 -3.15
N PRO A 121 2.82 -21.07 -1.83
CA PRO A 121 3.78 -21.77 -1.00
C PRO A 121 3.89 -23.25 -1.41
N SER A 122 5.03 -23.86 -1.13
CA SER A 122 5.24 -25.29 -1.36
C SER A 122 4.49 -26.14 -0.31
N GLY A 123 4.23 -27.40 -0.65
CA GLY A 123 3.56 -28.37 0.24
C GLY A 123 2.05 -28.16 0.36
N ASP A 124 1.48 -28.65 1.43
CA ASP A 124 0.02 -28.71 1.66
C ASP A 124 -0.64 -27.30 1.65
N ALA A 125 0.06 -26.27 2.14
CA ALA A 125 -0.44 -24.90 2.19
C ALA A 125 -0.70 -24.29 0.81
N GLY A 126 -0.03 -24.79 -0.24
CA GLY A 126 -0.21 -24.32 -1.61
C GLY A 126 -0.97 -25.29 -2.51
N LEU A 127 -1.44 -26.42 -1.95
CA LEU A 127 -2.13 -27.43 -2.75
C LEU A 127 -3.40 -26.86 -3.39
N GLY A 128 -3.52 -27.01 -4.72
CA GLY A 128 -4.67 -26.49 -5.46
C GLY A 128 -4.65 -24.98 -5.71
N LEU A 129 -3.60 -24.28 -5.28
CA LEU A 129 -3.40 -22.85 -5.55
C LEU A 129 -2.56 -22.64 -6.81
N ARG A 130 -2.88 -21.58 -7.55
CA ARG A 130 -2.08 -21.08 -8.67
C ARG A 130 -1.97 -19.56 -8.65
N SER A 131 -1.01 -19.03 -9.41
CA SER A 131 -0.90 -17.59 -9.69
C SER A 131 -1.20 -17.32 -11.17
N ALA A 132 -1.81 -16.17 -11.47
CA ALA A 132 -1.88 -15.61 -12.81
C ALA A 132 -0.74 -14.60 -13.07
N ILE A 133 0.04 -14.26 -12.05
CA ILE A 133 1.18 -13.36 -12.16
C ILE A 133 2.35 -14.13 -12.78
N ALA A 134 2.92 -13.58 -13.84
CA ALA A 134 4.10 -14.15 -14.47
C ALA A 134 5.32 -14.05 -13.54
N SER A 135 6.13 -15.11 -13.46
CA SER A 135 7.39 -15.09 -12.67
C SER A 135 8.43 -14.09 -13.22
N SER A 136 8.26 -13.64 -14.47
CA SER A 136 9.07 -12.59 -15.11
C SER A 136 8.55 -11.18 -14.85
N LEU A 137 7.45 -11.02 -14.11
CA LEU A 137 6.93 -9.72 -13.72
C LEU A 137 7.94 -9.01 -12.83
N GLN A 138 8.29 -7.80 -13.23
CA GLN A 138 9.09 -6.86 -12.44
C GLN A 138 8.26 -5.60 -12.24
N ALA A 139 8.27 -5.06 -11.03
CA ALA A 139 7.60 -3.81 -10.73
C ALA A 139 8.32 -3.01 -9.65
N GLU A 140 8.27 -1.71 -9.78
CA GLU A 140 8.59 -0.76 -8.73
C GLU A 140 7.30 -0.38 -8.00
N ILE A 141 7.31 -0.49 -6.67
CA ILE A 141 6.12 -0.27 -5.85
C ILE A 141 6.38 0.87 -4.86
N SER A 142 5.59 1.91 -4.96
CA SER A 142 5.62 3.05 -4.05
C SER A 142 4.26 3.29 -3.40
N ILE A 143 4.27 3.75 -2.13
CA ILE A 143 3.05 4.04 -1.38
C ILE A 143 3.07 5.50 -0.95
N SER A 144 1.99 6.20 -1.21
CA SER A 144 1.78 7.58 -0.77
C SER A 144 0.31 7.81 -0.44
N LYS A 145 0.04 8.30 0.78
CA LYS A 145 -1.31 8.68 1.23
C LYS A 145 -2.36 7.59 1.04
N GLY A 146 -2.01 6.33 1.32
CA GLY A 146 -2.92 5.20 1.19
C GLY A 146 -3.13 4.68 -0.23
N LEU A 147 -2.41 5.23 -1.22
CA LEU A 147 -2.41 4.80 -2.60
C LEU A 147 -1.12 4.06 -2.90
N VAL A 148 -1.20 2.81 -3.33
CA VAL A 148 -0.08 2.07 -3.89
C VAL A 148 -0.01 2.30 -5.40
N ARG A 149 1.16 2.70 -5.88
CA ARG A 149 1.48 2.79 -7.30
C ARG A 149 2.36 1.61 -7.68
N ILE A 150 1.94 0.89 -8.70
CA ILE A 150 2.64 -0.27 -9.24
C ILE A 150 3.08 0.09 -10.67
N GLU A 151 4.38 0.37 -10.82
CA GLU A 151 5.02 0.59 -12.11
C GLU A 151 5.63 -0.72 -12.57
N ALA A 152 5.04 -1.35 -13.57
CA ALA A 152 5.38 -2.69 -14.01
C ALA A 152 6.03 -2.72 -15.40
N ASN A 153 6.69 -3.82 -15.72
CA ASN A 153 7.09 -4.13 -17.08
C ASN A 153 5.93 -4.75 -17.90
N ASP A 154 6.16 -5.01 -19.18
CA ASP A 154 5.14 -5.53 -20.11
C ASP A 154 4.53 -6.88 -19.68
N PHE A 155 5.21 -7.65 -18.83
CA PHE A 155 4.74 -8.95 -18.36
C PHE A 155 3.55 -8.88 -17.38
N LEU A 156 3.11 -7.67 -17.01
CA LEU A 156 1.92 -7.51 -16.15
C LEU A 156 0.67 -8.14 -16.77
N LEU A 157 0.42 -7.91 -18.05
CA LEU A 157 -0.77 -8.38 -18.76
C LEU A 157 -0.44 -9.14 -20.05
N ALA A 158 0.80 -9.09 -20.54
CA ALA A 158 1.17 -9.69 -21.80
C ALA A 158 1.04 -11.22 -21.76
N GLY A 159 0.43 -11.77 -22.81
CA GLY A 159 0.29 -13.23 -22.97
C GLY A 159 -0.78 -13.88 -22.08
N LEU A 160 -1.48 -13.11 -21.25
CA LEU A 160 -2.55 -13.61 -20.40
C LEU A 160 -3.90 -13.58 -21.12
N SER A 161 -4.74 -14.59 -20.85
CA SER A 161 -6.15 -14.54 -21.24
C SER A 161 -6.89 -13.39 -20.51
N PRO A 162 -8.01 -12.86 -21.01
CA PRO A 162 -8.77 -11.81 -20.33
C PRO A 162 -9.16 -12.18 -18.89
N ILE A 163 -9.43 -13.44 -18.62
CA ILE A 163 -9.73 -13.93 -17.28
C ILE A 163 -8.49 -13.88 -16.40
N ASP A 164 -7.35 -14.34 -16.91
CA ASP A 164 -6.10 -14.33 -16.13
C ASP A 164 -5.56 -12.91 -15.93
N GLN A 165 -5.75 -12.00 -16.90
CA GLN A 165 -5.43 -10.57 -16.70
C GLN A 165 -6.20 -10.00 -15.50
N ARG A 166 -7.51 -10.27 -15.43
CA ARG A 166 -8.36 -9.85 -14.32
C ARG A 166 -7.90 -10.46 -12.99
N LEU A 167 -7.59 -11.76 -12.98
CA LEU A 167 -7.10 -12.44 -11.79
C LEU A 167 -5.72 -11.96 -11.35
N ALA A 168 -4.80 -11.67 -12.29
CA ALA A 168 -3.47 -11.12 -11.98
C ALA A 168 -3.57 -9.73 -11.32
N ILE A 169 -4.40 -8.83 -11.88
CA ILE A 169 -4.64 -7.52 -11.27
C ILE A 169 -5.30 -7.68 -9.90
N ALA A 170 -6.30 -8.55 -9.78
CA ALA A 170 -6.96 -8.80 -8.51
C ALA A 170 -6.01 -9.35 -7.44
N GLN A 171 -5.07 -10.25 -7.79
CA GLN A 171 -4.03 -10.72 -6.87
C GLN A 171 -3.19 -9.57 -6.31
N LEU A 172 -2.74 -8.65 -7.18
CA LEU A 172 -1.96 -7.48 -6.77
C LEU A 172 -2.79 -6.53 -5.90
N VAL A 173 -3.99 -6.14 -6.37
CA VAL A 173 -4.85 -5.19 -5.64
C VAL A 173 -5.21 -5.73 -4.27
N LEU A 174 -5.76 -6.93 -4.17
CA LEU A 174 -6.19 -7.52 -2.91
C LEU A 174 -5.01 -7.71 -1.94
N THR A 175 -3.84 -8.13 -2.43
CA THR A 175 -2.65 -8.30 -1.61
C THR A 175 -2.17 -6.98 -1.00
N PHE A 176 -2.11 -5.90 -1.78
CA PHE A 176 -1.62 -4.63 -1.26
C PHE A 176 -2.68 -3.87 -0.47
N THR A 177 -3.95 -3.87 -0.92
CA THR A 177 -5.02 -3.11 -0.25
C THR A 177 -5.57 -3.81 1.01
N SER A 178 -5.26 -5.08 1.23
CA SER A 178 -5.52 -5.75 2.52
C SER A 178 -4.56 -5.32 3.62
N ARG A 179 -3.44 -4.65 3.27
CA ARG A 179 -2.46 -4.17 4.25
C ARG A 179 -2.91 -2.87 4.90
N PRO A 180 -2.63 -2.69 6.21
CA PRO A 180 -2.99 -1.46 6.91
C PRO A 180 -2.47 -0.20 6.22
N GLY A 181 -3.32 0.80 6.10
CA GLY A 181 -2.96 2.10 5.53
C GLY A 181 -2.95 2.18 4.00
N ILE A 182 -3.27 1.10 3.27
CA ILE A 182 -3.37 1.08 1.81
C ILE A 182 -4.82 0.80 1.41
N GLY A 183 -5.49 1.75 0.76
CA GLY A 183 -6.89 1.59 0.34
C GLY A 183 -7.08 1.44 -1.15
N GLN A 184 -6.10 1.87 -1.95
CA GLN A 184 -6.25 1.93 -3.40
C GLN A 184 -4.94 1.59 -4.12
N ALA A 185 -5.05 1.16 -5.38
CA ALA A 185 -3.93 0.86 -6.26
C ALA A 185 -4.12 1.53 -7.62
N ILE A 186 -3.01 1.97 -8.23
CA ILE A 186 -2.95 2.40 -9.63
C ILE A 186 -1.81 1.70 -10.33
N PHE A 187 -1.95 1.56 -11.65
CA PHE A 187 -1.03 0.79 -12.47
C PHE A 187 -0.46 1.61 -13.62
N SER A 188 0.82 1.44 -13.86
CA SER A 188 1.51 1.92 -15.04
C SER A 188 2.44 0.84 -15.60
N VAL A 189 2.69 0.90 -16.90
CA VAL A 189 3.61 0.02 -17.60
C VAL A 189 4.54 0.89 -18.45
N ASN A 190 5.84 0.76 -18.24
CA ASN A 190 6.87 1.56 -18.91
C ASN A 190 6.59 3.08 -18.83
N GLY A 191 6.17 3.55 -17.66
CA GLY A 191 5.85 4.95 -17.38
C GLY A 191 4.49 5.43 -17.86
N LEU A 192 3.70 4.58 -18.54
CA LEU A 192 2.37 4.94 -19.06
C LEU A 192 1.28 4.38 -18.15
N MET A 193 0.36 5.24 -17.68
CA MET A 193 -0.82 4.81 -16.95
C MET A 193 -1.69 3.92 -17.82
N ILE A 194 -2.09 2.77 -17.29
CA ILE A 194 -2.92 1.80 -18.00
C ILE A 194 -4.31 1.66 -17.38
N ALA A 195 -5.26 1.21 -18.18
CA ALA A 195 -6.55 0.70 -17.74
C ALA A 195 -6.38 -0.74 -17.28
N VAL A 196 -7.04 -1.12 -16.18
CA VAL A 196 -6.98 -2.49 -15.66
C VAL A 196 -8.38 -3.09 -15.54
N PRO A 197 -8.53 -4.42 -15.75
CA PRO A 197 -9.81 -5.07 -15.59
C PRO A 197 -10.22 -5.15 -14.12
N ARG A 198 -11.49 -4.84 -13.83
CA ARG A 198 -12.10 -4.98 -12.50
C ARG A 198 -12.76 -6.36 -12.33
N GLY A 199 -13.17 -6.68 -11.10
CA GLY A 199 -13.85 -7.94 -10.77
C GLY A 199 -15.06 -8.25 -11.62
N PRO A 200 -16.00 -7.31 -11.88
CA PRO A 200 -17.14 -7.52 -12.80
C PRO A 200 -16.74 -7.72 -14.27
N GLY A 201 -15.52 -7.35 -14.67
CA GLY A 201 -14.98 -7.52 -16.02
C GLY A 201 -14.93 -6.25 -16.87
N ASP A 202 -15.41 -5.12 -16.37
CA ASP A 202 -15.22 -3.80 -16.97
C ASP A 202 -13.78 -3.33 -16.81
N LEU A 203 -13.37 -2.33 -17.59
CA LEU A 203 -12.06 -1.70 -17.49
C LEU A 203 -12.15 -0.39 -16.70
N SER A 204 -11.17 -0.15 -15.83
CA SER A 204 -10.93 1.19 -15.28
C SER A 204 -10.50 2.15 -16.40
N LYS A 205 -10.49 3.45 -16.11
CA LYS A 205 -9.78 4.40 -16.97
C LYS A 205 -8.27 4.31 -16.69
N PRO A 206 -7.40 4.68 -17.65
CA PRO A 206 -5.96 4.78 -17.38
C PRO A 206 -5.67 5.69 -16.19
N GLY A 207 -4.93 5.18 -15.19
CA GLY A 207 -4.61 5.89 -13.97
C GLY A 207 -5.75 6.07 -12.97
N GLU A 208 -6.92 5.51 -13.22
CA GLU A 208 -8.02 5.48 -12.25
C GLU A 208 -7.70 4.50 -11.13
N PRO A 209 -7.77 4.92 -9.85
CA PRO A 209 -7.52 4.04 -8.72
C PRO A 209 -8.57 2.92 -8.64
N VAL A 210 -8.11 1.72 -8.30
CA VAL A 210 -8.93 0.56 -7.96
C VAL A 210 -8.71 0.17 -6.52
N SER A 211 -9.70 -0.43 -5.88
CA SER A 211 -9.72 -0.76 -4.46
C SER A 211 -9.99 -2.24 -4.22
N TYR A 212 -9.92 -2.65 -2.96
CA TYR A 212 -10.32 -4.00 -2.54
C TYR A 212 -11.75 -4.35 -2.99
N ASP A 213 -12.67 -3.40 -2.86
CA ASP A 213 -14.10 -3.61 -3.14
C ASP A 213 -14.36 -3.90 -4.62
N ASP A 214 -13.54 -3.39 -5.53
CA ASP A 214 -13.64 -3.65 -6.97
C ASP A 214 -13.45 -5.15 -7.31
N TYR A 215 -12.84 -5.94 -6.40
CA TYR A 215 -12.49 -7.35 -6.64
C TYR A 215 -13.14 -8.34 -5.68
N THR A 216 -14.01 -7.89 -4.78
CA THR A 216 -14.68 -8.76 -3.80
C THR A 216 -15.48 -9.88 -4.45
N SER A 217 -16.05 -9.65 -5.64
CA SER A 217 -16.80 -10.66 -6.42
C SER A 217 -15.94 -11.85 -6.88
N LEU A 218 -14.61 -11.71 -6.83
CA LEU A 218 -13.68 -12.77 -7.21
C LEU A 218 -13.19 -13.58 -6.01
N LEU A 219 -13.53 -13.18 -4.78
CA LEU A 219 -13.13 -13.90 -3.58
C LEU A 219 -13.95 -15.18 -3.41
N VAL A 220 -13.30 -16.19 -2.84
CA VAL A 220 -14.00 -17.40 -2.37
C VAL A 220 -14.99 -17.00 -1.27
N ASP A 221 -16.25 -17.36 -1.42
CA ASP A 221 -17.26 -17.17 -0.37
C ASP A 221 -16.87 -17.95 0.90
N ARG A 222 -16.73 -17.22 2.02
CA ARG A 222 -16.43 -17.86 3.32
C ARG A 222 -17.63 -18.58 3.95
N ASN A 223 -18.78 -18.58 3.26
CA ASN A 223 -20.05 -19.12 3.75
C ASN A 223 -20.47 -20.40 3.02
N GLY A 224 -19.52 -21.18 2.50
CA GLY A 224 -19.75 -22.48 1.89
C GLY A 224 -19.56 -23.62 2.89
#